data_85c6f3ec1b0b85232cd70cbf94728e29
#
_entry.id   85c6f3ec1b0b85232cd70cbf94728e29
#
_cell.length_a   1.000
_cell.length_b   1.000
_cell.length_c   1.000
_cell.angle_alpha   90.00
_cell.angle_beta   90.00
_cell.angle_gamma   90.00
#
_symmetry.space_group_name_H-M   'P 1'
#
loop_
_entity.id
_entity.type
_entity.pdbx_description
1 polymer ?
#
loop_
_entity_poly.entity_id
_entity_poly.type
_entity_poly.pdbx_seq_one_letter_code
_entity_poly.pdbx_strand_id
1 'polypeptide(L)'
;IHMDTYSFIDALKNRALRGMPVSRDEVLRLLALAPDSEEAAYLGRAARDIAHIVVGNEGRVWSAIGIDCRPCSMNCGFCAFGEKWGLIAESHEWSDEAIIKAARAFVDEGASWVTLRTTEFYGLDRLCTLAKKVREAVPGNYGLVVNTGEFGPLEARAMIASGIDVVYHSLRLGEGRTTCFRPEE
;
A
#
# COMPACT_ATOMS: atom_id res chain seq x y z
N ILE A 1 -26.26 -28.10 -16.01
CA ILE A 1 -25.22 -27.94 -17.06
C ILE A 1 -24.02 -27.31 -16.36
N HIS A 2 -22.95 -28.11 -16.16
CA HIS A 2 -21.70 -27.57 -15.61
C HIS A 2 -21.03 -26.73 -16.70
N MET A 3 -20.96 -25.42 -16.49
CA MET A 3 -20.18 -24.53 -17.33
C MET A 3 -18.69 -24.88 -17.17
N ASP A 4 -17.99 -25.12 -18.27
CA ASP A 4 -16.55 -25.35 -18.25
C ASP A 4 -15.79 -24.12 -17.73
N THR A 5 -14.56 -24.35 -17.31
CA THR A 5 -13.78 -23.30 -16.64
C THR A 5 -13.46 -22.09 -17.53
N TYR A 6 -13.23 -22.31 -18.81
CA TYR A 6 -12.93 -21.22 -19.75
C TYR A 6 -14.15 -20.34 -19.97
N SER A 7 -15.32 -20.94 -20.25
CA SER A 7 -16.57 -20.21 -20.37
C SER A 7 -16.95 -19.46 -19.09
N PHE A 8 -16.64 -20.05 -17.94
CA PHE A 8 -16.83 -19.37 -16.65
C PHE A 8 -15.94 -18.14 -16.49
N ILE A 9 -14.66 -18.23 -16.84
CA ILE A 9 -13.72 -17.09 -16.81
C ILE A 9 -14.19 -16.00 -17.79
N ASP A 10 -14.63 -16.35 -19.00
CA ASP A 10 -15.13 -15.40 -19.97
C ASP A 10 -16.41 -14.68 -19.49
N ALA A 11 -17.32 -15.39 -18.86
CA ALA A 11 -18.50 -14.78 -18.27
C ALA A 11 -18.13 -13.76 -17.18
N LEU A 12 -17.15 -14.09 -16.32
CA LEU A 12 -16.66 -13.17 -15.30
C LEU A 12 -15.94 -11.97 -15.90
N LYS A 13 -15.09 -12.17 -16.91
CA LYS A 13 -14.44 -11.09 -17.66
C LYS A 13 -15.46 -10.10 -18.23
N ASN A 14 -16.49 -10.60 -18.90
CA ASN A 14 -17.54 -9.77 -19.49
C ASN A 14 -18.34 -9.01 -18.42
N ARG A 15 -18.54 -9.58 -17.24
CA ARG A 15 -19.19 -8.91 -16.10
C ARG A 15 -18.30 -7.84 -15.51
N ALA A 16 -17.02 -8.14 -15.28
CA ALA A 16 -16.04 -7.20 -14.76
C ALA A 16 -15.90 -5.95 -15.66
N LEU A 17 -15.86 -6.13 -16.98
CA LEU A 17 -15.84 -5.03 -17.94
C LEU A 17 -17.09 -4.13 -17.89
N ARG A 18 -18.20 -4.63 -17.36
CA ARG A 18 -19.42 -3.85 -17.08
C ARG A 18 -19.49 -3.29 -15.66
N GLY A 19 -18.39 -3.38 -14.90
CA GLY A 19 -18.31 -2.88 -13.52
C GLY A 19 -19.08 -3.74 -12.50
N MET A 20 -19.47 -4.97 -12.86
CA MET A 20 -20.18 -5.86 -11.94
C MET A 20 -19.19 -6.67 -11.09
N PRO A 21 -19.37 -6.71 -9.76
CA PRO A 21 -18.47 -7.40 -8.86
C PRO A 21 -18.51 -8.93 -9.06
N VAL A 22 -17.40 -9.56 -8.70
CA VAL A 22 -17.26 -11.01 -8.59
C VAL A 22 -17.74 -11.43 -7.20
N SER A 23 -18.56 -12.49 -7.12
CA SER A 23 -19.05 -13.02 -5.84
C SER A 23 -17.95 -13.79 -5.10
N ARG A 24 -18.17 -14.02 -3.79
CA ARG A 24 -17.25 -14.82 -2.97
C ARG A 24 -17.05 -16.23 -3.51
N ASP A 25 -18.12 -16.89 -3.92
CA ASP A 25 -18.06 -18.28 -4.41
C ASP A 25 -17.34 -18.36 -5.76
N GLU A 26 -17.52 -17.37 -6.63
CA GLU A 26 -16.78 -17.25 -7.88
C GLU A 26 -15.28 -17.04 -7.62
N VAL A 27 -14.92 -16.19 -6.66
CA VAL A 27 -13.51 -15.99 -6.25
C VAL A 27 -12.92 -17.30 -5.72
N LEU A 28 -13.63 -18.01 -4.84
CA LEU A 28 -13.17 -19.30 -4.31
C LEU A 28 -12.97 -20.33 -5.42
N ARG A 29 -13.85 -20.36 -6.42
CA ARG A 29 -13.70 -21.23 -7.60
C ARG A 29 -12.45 -20.88 -8.41
N LEU A 30 -12.15 -19.60 -8.61
CA LEU A 30 -10.92 -19.16 -9.28
C LEU A 30 -9.67 -19.52 -8.48
N LEU A 31 -9.69 -19.34 -7.16
CA LEU A 31 -8.57 -19.66 -6.26
C LEU A 31 -8.31 -21.17 -6.14
N ALA A 32 -9.28 -22.01 -6.49
CA ALA A 32 -9.10 -23.46 -6.53
C ALA A 32 -8.39 -23.97 -7.79
N LEU A 33 -8.11 -23.11 -8.78
CA LEU A 33 -7.33 -23.49 -9.95
C LEU A 33 -5.87 -23.80 -9.54
N ALA A 34 -5.34 -24.87 -10.11
CA ALA A 34 -3.93 -25.18 -9.88
C ALA A 34 -3.07 -24.07 -10.49
N PRO A 35 -2.07 -23.52 -9.76
CA PRO A 35 -1.29 -22.38 -10.23
C PRO A 35 -0.62 -22.57 -11.58
N ASP A 36 -0.19 -23.79 -11.89
CA ASP A 36 0.52 -24.17 -13.12
C ASP A 36 -0.41 -24.70 -14.22
N SER A 37 -1.73 -24.60 -14.04
CA SER A 37 -2.70 -25.09 -15.02
C SER A 37 -2.90 -24.13 -16.20
N GLU A 38 -3.38 -24.66 -17.33
CA GLU A 38 -3.75 -23.85 -18.49
C GLU A 38 -4.92 -22.91 -18.16
N GLU A 39 -5.84 -23.31 -17.28
CA GLU A 39 -6.95 -22.51 -16.80
C GLU A 39 -6.47 -21.32 -15.97
N ALA A 40 -5.49 -21.50 -15.10
CA ALA A 40 -4.88 -20.39 -14.35
C ALA A 40 -4.15 -19.41 -15.29
N ALA A 41 -3.45 -19.92 -16.30
CA ALA A 41 -2.84 -19.09 -17.33
C ALA A 41 -3.89 -18.32 -18.15
N TYR A 42 -5.03 -18.96 -18.45
CA TYR A 42 -6.15 -18.30 -19.12
C TYR A 42 -6.78 -17.21 -18.28
N LEU A 43 -6.99 -17.45 -17.01
CA LEU A 43 -7.44 -16.43 -16.05
C LEU A 43 -6.49 -15.22 -16.02
N GLY A 44 -5.18 -15.48 -16.01
CA GLY A 44 -4.16 -14.41 -16.06
C GLY A 44 -4.26 -13.56 -17.33
N ARG A 45 -4.52 -14.19 -18.48
CA ARG A 45 -4.76 -13.46 -19.76
C ARG A 45 -6.05 -12.65 -19.69
N ALA A 46 -7.15 -13.22 -19.20
CA ALA A 46 -8.41 -12.52 -19.07
C ALA A 46 -8.31 -11.29 -18.14
N ALA A 47 -7.60 -11.42 -17.02
CA ALA A 47 -7.33 -10.31 -16.12
C ALA A 47 -6.49 -9.21 -16.76
N ARG A 48 -5.47 -9.58 -17.54
CA ARG A 48 -4.65 -8.63 -18.31
C ARG A 48 -5.48 -7.86 -19.34
N ASP A 49 -6.37 -8.53 -20.06
CA ASP A 49 -7.26 -7.90 -21.02
C ASP A 49 -8.19 -6.89 -20.36
N ILE A 50 -8.73 -7.22 -19.17
CA ILE A 50 -9.54 -6.28 -18.38
C ILE A 50 -8.69 -5.05 -18.03
N ALA A 51 -7.49 -5.26 -17.50
CA ALA A 51 -6.58 -4.17 -17.13
C ALA A 51 -6.29 -3.25 -18.34
N HIS A 52 -5.98 -3.82 -19.51
CA HIS A 52 -5.76 -3.04 -20.73
C HIS A 52 -6.98 -2.21 -21.14
N ILE A 53 -8.16 -2.77 -21.04
CA ILE A 53 -9.40 -2.07 -21.45
C ILE A 53 -9.73 -0.95 -20.44
N VAL A 54 -9.55 -1.21 -19.14
CA VAL A 54 -9.97 -0.28 -18.06
C VAL A 54 -8.94 0.80 -17.81
N VAL A 55 -7.64 0.46 -17.83
CA VAL A 55 -6.54 1.36 -17.44
C VAL A 55 -5.69 1.80 -18.64
N GLY A 56 -5.83 1.12 -19.78
CA GLY A 56 -4.98 1.34 -20.95
C GLY A 56 -3.57 0.77 -20.73
N ASN A 57 -2.59 1.35 -21.42
CA ASN A 57 -1.17 0.98 -21.30
C ASN A 57 -0.41 1.90 -20.34
N GLU A 58 -1.11 2.61 -19.46
CA GLU A 58 -0.48 3.51 -18.51
C GLU A 58 0.06 2.75 -17.30
N GLY A 59 1.36 2.83 -17.07
CA GLY A 59 2.00 2.47 -15.83
C GLY A 59 1.93 3.63 -14.84
N ARG A 60 1.70 3.33 -13.56
CA ARG A 60 1.77 4.33 -12.50
C ARG A 60 2.97 4.05 -11.62
N VAL A 61 3.77 5.09 -11.36
CA VAL A 61 4.91 5.01 -10.46
C VAL A 61 4.44 5.36 -9.05
N TRP A 62 4.71 4.45 -8.13
CA TRP A 62 4.48 4.66 -6.71
C TRP A 62 5.84 4.73 -6.00
N SER A 63 6.20 5.91 -5.50
CA SER A 63 7.45 6.14 -4.78
C SER A 63 7.25 6.10 -3.27
N ALA A 64 8.33 5.85 -2.53
CA ALA A 64 8.30 5.83 -1.07
C ALA A 64 9.59 6.44 -0.48
N ILE A 65 9.41 7.27 0.54
CA ILE A 65 10.46 7.93 1.30
C ILE A 65 10.36 7.44 2.74
N GLY A 66 11.37 6.75 3.26
CA GLY A 66 11.49 6.47 4.68
C GLY A 66 11.87 7.74 5.42
N ILE A 67 11.05 8.19 6.36
CA ILE A 67 11.28 9.42 7.12
C ILE A 67 12.26 9.18 8.25
N ASP A 68 12.06 8.07 8.97
CA ASP A 68 12.87 7.71 10.12
C ASP A 68 13.31 6.24 10.08
N CYS A 69 14.35 5.97 10.85
CA CYS A 69 14.88 4.63 11.09
C CYS A 69 15.15 4.55 12.60
N ARG A 70 14.33 3.79 13.33
CA ARG A 70 14.47 3.62 14.79
C ARG A 70 14.23 2.17 15.17
N PRO A 71 14.89 1.68 16.24
CA PRO A 71 14.50 0.42 16.85
C PRO A 71 13.00 0.45 17.21
N CYS A 72 12.29 -0.63 16.94
CA CYS A 72 10.86 -0.71 17.12
C CYS A 72 10.50 -1.83 18.11
N SER A 73 9.82 -1.48 19.21
CA SER A 73 9.43 -2.42 20.25
C SER A 73 8.32 -3.41 19.81
N MET A 74 7.68 -3.19 18.66
CA MET A 74 6.74 -4.16 18.07
C MET A 74 7.39 -5.49 17.73
N ASN A 75 8.68 -5.51 17.47
CA ASN A 75 9.47 -6.73 17.26
C ASN A 75 8.88 -7.71 16.25
N CYS A 76 8.22 -7.22 15.20
CA CYS A 76 7.61 -8.05 14.16
C CYS A 76 8.63 -9.02 13.56
N GLY A 77 8.25 -10.28 13.41
CA GLY A 77 9.15 -11.36 12.99
C GLY A 77 9.77 -11.21 11.60
N PHE A 78 9.21 -10.34 10.76
CA PHE A 78 9.66 -10.07 9.39
C PHE A 78 10.30 -8.68 9.21
N CYS A 79 10.33 -7.83 10.26
CA CYS A 79 10.77 -6.44 10.15
C CYS A 79 12.16 -6.25 10.74
N ALA A 80 13.09 -5.73 9.95
CA ALA A 80 14.46 -5.47 10.39
C ALA A 80 14.57 -4.39 11.49
N PHE A 81 13.53 -3.60 11.72
CA PHE A 81 13.54 -2.53 12.72
C PHE A 81 13.24 -3.03 14.15
N GLY A 82 12.89 -4.32 14.34
CA GLY A 82 12.67 -4.86 15.68
C GLY A 82 13.89 -4.69 16.58
N GLU A 83 13.70 -4.15 17.78
CA GLU A 83 14.76 -3.95 18.80
C GLU A 83 15.51 -5.25 19.09
N LYS A 84 14.77 -6.36 19.16
CA LYS A 84 15.34 -7.69 19.46
C LYS A 84 16.37 -8.17 18.43
N TRP A 85 16.37 -7.60 17.23
CA TRP A 85 17.33 -7.98 16.18
C TRP A 85 18.66 -7.25 16.31
N GLY A 86 18.72 -6.09 16.98
CA GLY A 86 19.92 -5.29 17.14
C GLY A 86 20.52 -4.77 15.82
N LEU A 87 19.72 -4.70 14.74
CA LEU A 87 20.19 -4.28 13.42
C LEU A 87 20.27 -2.76 13.27
N ILE A 88 19.49 -2.03 14.06
CA ILE A 88 19.49 -0.57 14.05
C ILE A 88 20.34 -0.10 15.23
N ALA A 89 21.57 0.29 14.93
CA ALA A 89 22.50 0.76 15.95
C ALA A 89 22.20 2.19 16.43
N GLU A 90 21.77 3.06 15.52
CA GLU A 90 21.48 4.47 15.79
C GLU A 90 20.15 4.89 15.18
N SER A 91 19.38 5.67 15.93
CA SER A 91 18.16 6.28 15.41
C SER A 91 18.50 7.42 14.47
N HIS A 92 17.79 7.49 13.35
CA HIS A 92 17.95 8.53 12.35
C HIS A 92 16.59 9.05 11.91
N GLU A 93 16.50 10.37 11.70
CA GLU A 93 15.37 11.02 11.03
C GLU A 93 15.93 11.97 9.96
N TRP A 94 15.40 11.88 8.77
CA TRP A 94 15.79 12.78 7.69
C TRP A 94 15.23 14.18 7.93
N SER A 95 16.01 15.21 7.51
CA SER A 95 15.53 16.58 7.59
C SER A 95 14.36 16.82 6.63
N ASP A 96 13.52 17.81 6.95
CA ASP A 96 12.40 18.20 6.08
C ASP A 96 12.88 18.55 4.67
N GLU A 97 14.02 19.24 4.56
CA GLU A 97 14.61 19.63 3.28
C GLU A 97 15.02 18.41 2.44
N ALA A 98 15.60 17.39 3.09
CA ALA A 98 15.99 16.16 2.40
C ALA A 98 14.77 15.40 1.89
N ILE A 99 13.70 15.32 2.71
CA ILE A 99 12.44 14.65 2.34
C ILE A 99 11.74 15.42 1.21
N ILE A 100 11.66 16.74 1.30
CA ILE A 100 11.07 17.61 0.26
C ILE A 100 11.85 17.48 -1.05
N LYS A 101 13.18 17.46 -0.99
CA LYS A 101 14.03 17.25 -2.16
C LYS A 101 13.76 15.90 -2.83
N ALA A 102 13.65 14.84 -2.05
CA ALA A 102 13.34 13.50 -2.56
C ALA A 102 11.93 13.44 -3.16
N ALA A 103 10.94 14.02 -2.48
CA ALA A 103 9.56 14.08 -2.98
C ALA A 103 9.48 14.84 -4.32
N ARG A 104 10.18 15.97 -4.43
CA ARG A 104 10.24 16.75 -5.68
C ARG A 104 10.85 15.92 -6.81
N ALA A 105 11.98 15.25 -6.56
CA ALA A 105 12.63 14.42 -7.57
C ALA A 105 11.68 13.32 -8.09
N PHE A 106 10.93 12.66 -7.21
CA PHE A 106 9.96 11.65 -7.62
C PHE A 106 8.80 12.25 -8.44
N VAL A 107 8.29 13.42 -8.05
CA VAL A 107 7.20 14.08 -8.79
C VAL A 107 7.68 14.56 -10.16
N ASP A 108 8.87 15.12 -10.25
CA ASP A 108 9.50 15.57 -11.51
C ASP A 108 9.73 14.39 -12.48
N GLU A 109 10.02 13.19 -11.95
CA GLU A 109 10.12 11.93 -12.71
C GLU A 109 8.76 11.26 -13.00
N GLY A 110 7.66 11.90 -12.66
CA GLY A 110 6.31 11.45 -13.00
C GLY A 110 5.68 10.47 -12.02
N ALA A 111 6.11 10.43 -10.76
CA ALA A 111 5.46 9.62 -9.75
C ALA A 111 4.01 10.07 -9.54
N SER A 112 3.07 9.12 -9.68
CA SER A 112 1.65 9.36 -9.41
C SER A 112 1.32 9.37 -7.93
N TRP A 113 2.16 8.71 -7.12
CA TRP A 113 2.00 8.57 -5.67
C TRP A 113 3.35 8.72 -4.97
N VAL A 114 3.38 9.54 -3.92
CA VAL A 114 4.55 9.72 -3.05
C VAL A 114 4.15 9.30 -1.64
N THR A 115 4.80 8.26 -1.11
CA THR A 115 4.53 7.75 0.23
C THR A 115 5.58 8.22 1.22
N LEU A 116 5.14 8.83 2.29
CA LEU A 116 5.95 9.10 3.49
C LEU A 116 5.78 7.91 4.44
N ARG A 117 6.86 7.18 4.70
CA ARG A 117 6.85 5.98 5.55
C ARG A 117 7.56 6.25 6.86
N THR A 118 6.92 5.89 7.96
CA THR A 118 7.47 6.05 9.31
C THR A 118 7.62 4.70 10.01
N THR A 119 8.39 4.68 11.08
CA THR A 119 8.28 3.62 12.08
C THR A 119 6.97 3.74 12.87
N GLU A 120 6.57 2.69 13.61
CA GLU A 120 5.27 2.56 14.28
C GLU A 120 4.96 3.72 15.23
N PHE A 121 5.95 4.15 16.00
CA PHE A 121 5.77 5.15 17.06
C PHE A 121 6.21 6.57 16.66
N TYR A 122 6.20 6.87 15.38
CA TYR A 122 6.48 8.22 14.89
C TYR A 122 5.33 9.18 15.23
N GLY A 123 5.67 10.40 15.66
CA GLY A 123 4.67 11.39 16.07
C GLY A 123 3.78 11.87 14.92
N LEU A 124 2.45 11.68 15.03
CA LEU A 124 1.49 12.04 13.99
C LEU A 124 1.43 13.55 13.74
N ASP A 125 1.56 14.40 14.78
CA ASP A 125 1.62 15.86 14.61
C ASP A 125 2.83 16.28 13.78
N ARG A 126 3.96 15.62 14.01
CA ARG A 126 5.19 15.84 13.23
C ARG A 126 5.01 15.42 11.78
N LEU A 127 4.36 14.26 11.54
CA LEU A 127 4.02 13.77 10.21
C LEU A 127 3.09 14.74 9.47
N CYS A 128 2.04 15.22 10.14
CA CYS A 128 1.12 16.20 9.58
C CYS A 128 1.82 17.52 9.21
N THR A 129 2.72 17.98 10.07
CA THR A 129 3.53 19.19 9.80
C THR A 129 4.42 19.00 8.57
N LEU A 130 5.08 17.86 8.46
CA LEU A 130 5.91 17.51 7.31
C LEU A 130 5.07 17.39 6.03
N ALA A 131 3.91 16.75 6.10
CA ALA A 131 3.01 16.61 4.95
C ALA A 131 2.59 17.98 4.38
N LYS A 132 2.24 18.94 5.23
CA LYS A 132 1.95 20.33 4.82
C LYS A 132 3.14 20.94 4.09
N LYS A 133 4.34 20.85 4.66
CA LYS A 133 5.56 21.39 4.04
C LYS A 133 5.85 20.75 2.67
N VAL A 134 5.63 19.43 2.55
CA VAL A 134 5.78 18.73 1.27
C VAL A 134 4.78 19.27 0.25
N ARG A 135 3.50 19.41 0.63
CA ARG A 135 2.47 19.98 -0.27
C ARG A 135 2.78 21.39 -0.73
N GLU A 136 3.24 22.23 0.19
CA GLU A 136 3.59 23.63 -0.11
C GLU A 136 4.83 23.72 -1.02
N ALA A 137 5.82 22.88 -0.78
CA ALA A 137 7.09 22.94 -1.49
C ALA A 137 7.12 22.17 -2.80
N VAL A 138 6.27 21.14 -2.97
CA VAL A 138 6.27 20.24 -4.14
C VAL A 138 4.91 20.33 -4.83
N PRO A 139 4.72 21.30 -5.73
CA PRO A 139 3.50 21.38 -6.53
C PRO A 139 3.44 20.24 -7.54
N GLY A 140 2.22 19.81 -7.91
CA GLY A 140 2.01 18.76 -8.91
C GLY A 140 0.73 17.98 -8.68
N ASN A 141 0.37 17.15 -9.65
CA ASN A 141 -0.77 16.25 -9.56
C ASN A 141 -0.32 14.85 -9.13
N TYR A 142 -0.14 14.65 -7.84
CA TYR A 142 0.23 13.36 -7.26
C TYR A 142 -0.55 13.12 -5.97
N GLY A 143 -0.79 11.87 -5.62
CA GLY A 143 -1.33 11.49 -4.33
C GLY A 143 -0.24 11.46 -3.26
N LEU A 144 -0.47 12.14 -2.13
CA LEU A 144 0.39 12.03 -0.96
C LEU A 144 -0.14 10.94 -0.04
N VAL A 145 0.66 9.92 0.13
CA VAL A 145 0.33 8.73 0.92
C VAL A 145 1.17 8.72 2.19
N VAL A 146 0.62 8.22 3.27
CA VAL A 146 1.40 7.93 4.48
C VAL A 146 1.27 6.46 4.86
N ASN A 147 2.36 5.92 5.39
CA ASN A 147 2.38 4.63 6.06
C ASN A 147 2.96 4.87 7.45
N THR A 148 2.10 4.82 8.45
CA THR A 148 2.42 5.16 9.84
C THR A 148 1.80 4.14 10.79
N GLY A 149 2.06 4.29 12.09
CA GLY A 149 1.44 3.48 13.13
C GLY A 149 -0.06 3.71 13.28
N GLU A 150 -0.63 3.22 14.36
CA GLU A 150 -2.05 3.31 14.64
C GLU A 150 -2.50 4.76 14.90
N PHE A 151 -3.74 5.07 14.53
CA PHE A 151 -4.34 6.38 14.71
C PHE A 151 -5.86 6.28 14.87
N GLY A 152 -6.43 7.25 15.57
CA GLY A 152 -7.86 7.37 15.76
C GLY A 152 -8.54 8.34 14.77
N PRO A 153 -9.86 8.56 14.95
CA PRO A 153 -10.62 9.45 14.06
C PRO A 153 -10.18 10.92 14.08
N LEU A 154 -9.62 11.40 15.18
CA LEU A 154 -9.12 12.78 15.30
C LEU A 154 -7.85 12.97 14.49
N GLU A 155 -6.92 12.03 14.61
CA GLU A 155 -5.68 12.00 13.86
C GLU A 155 -5.94 11.82 12.36
N ALA A 156 -6.92 10.98 11.99
CA ALA A 156 -7.34 10.84 10.59
C ALA A 156 -7.79 12.18 9.98
N ARG A 157 -8.58 12.97 10.73
CA ARG A 157 -8.99 14.30 10.29
C ARG A 157 -7.82 15.26 10.18
N ALA A 158 -6.87 15.21 11.12
CA ALA A 158 -5.66 16.03 11.07
C ALA A 158 -4.81 15.69 9.85
N MET A 159 -4.67 14.42 9.51
CA MET A 159 -3.97 13.95 8.31
C MET A 159 -4.63 14.48 7.02
N ILE A 160 -5.96 14.39 6.90
CA ILE A 160 -6.70 14.97 5.77
C ILE A 160 -6.44 16.47 5.67
N ALA A 161 -6.56 17.21 6.79
CA ALA A 161 -6.32 18.65 6.85
C ALA A 161 -4.86 19.04 6.55
N SER A 162 -3.95 18.08 6.57
CA SER A 162 -2.53 18.26 6.24
C SER A 162 -2.21 17.99 4.77
N GLY A 163 -3.22 17.66 3.95
CA GLY A 163 -3.06 17.37 2.54
C GLY A 163 -2.65 15.93 2.24
N ILE A 164 -2.81 15.01 3.19
CA ILE A 164 -2.65 13.57 2.98
C ILE A 164 -3.92 13.02 2.32
N ASP A 165 -3.76 12.34 1.19
CA ASP A 165 -4.88 11.77 0.42
C ASP A 165 -5.20 10.35 0.83
N VAL A 166 -4.17 9.58 1.17
CA VAL A 166 -4.29 8.13 1.41
C VAL A 166 -3.43 7.71 2.60
N VAL A 167 -3.99 6.85 3.42
CA VAL A 167 -3.21 6.09 4.40
C VAL A 167 -3.03 4.66 3.89
N TYR A 168 -1.78 4.24 3.77
CA TYR A 168 -1.42 2.85 3.53
C TYR A 168 -1.22 2.17 4.88
N HIS A 169 -2.23 1.47 5.35
CA HIS A 169 -2.18 0.76 6.63
C HIS A 169 -2.15 -0.75 6.41
N SER A 170 -1.22 -1.42 7.07
CA SER A 170 -1.01 -2.85 6.90
C SER A 170 -1.68 -3.65 8.01
N LEU A 171 -2.66 -4.48 7.66
CA LEU A 171 -3.11 -5.56 8.53
C LEU A 171 -2.19 -6.76 8.36
N ARG A 172 -1.66 -7.24 9.47
CA ARG A 172 -0.82 -8.45 9.50
C ARG A 172 -1.67 -9.63 9.93
N LEU A 173 -1.91 -10.56 9.02
CA LEU A 173 -2.63 -11.80 9.33
C LEU A 173 -1.73 -12.74 10.15
N GLY A 174 -2.34 -13.67 10.87
CA GLY A 174 -1.64 -14.68 11.65
C GLY A 174 -1.79 -14.54 13.17
N GLU A 175 -2.82 -13.83 13.63
CA GLU A 175 -3.22 -13.76 15.05
C GLU A 175 -2.06 -13.35 15.98
N GLY A 176 -1.31 -12.34 15.59
CA GLY A 176 -0.15 -11.84 16.31
C GLY A 176 1.12 -12.69 16.20
N ARG A 177 1.08 -13.86 15.56
CA ARG A 177 2.26 -14.72 15.42
C ARG A 177 3.36 -14.08 14.58
N THR A 178 2.98 -13.34 13.55
CA THR A 178 3.94 -12.68 12.64
C THR A 178 4.41 -11.34 13.21
N THR A 179 3.53 -10.58 13.83
CA THR A 179 3.81 -9.26 14.37
C THR A 179 4.32 -9.29 15.81
N CYS A 180 4.14 -10.39 16.52
CA CYS A 180 4.34 -10.50 17.97
C CYS A 180 3.45 -9.55 18.79
N PHE A 181 2.45 -8.96 18.19
CA PHE A 181 1.47 -8.06 18.81
C PHE A 181 0.12 -8.76 18.93
N ARG A 182 -0.48 -8.67 20.10
CA ARG A 182 -1.84 -9.13 20.36
C ARG A 182 -2.67 -7.94 20.85
N PRO A 183 -3.85 -7.68 20.28
CA PRO A 183 -4.70 -6.55 20.68
C PRO A 183 -5.16 -6.60 22.14
N GLU A 184 -5.01 -7.74 22.80
CA GLU A 184 -5.47 -8.00 24.18
C GLU A 184 -4.36 -7.80 25.22
N GLU A 185 -3.16 -7.44 24.82
CA GLU A 185 -2.00 -7.10 25.65
C GLU A 185 -1.75 -5.59 25.60
#